data_57b11e76974ef07bc74453cf65fb81df
#
_entry.id   57b11e76974ef07bc74453cf65fb81df
#
_cell.length_a   1.000
_cell.length_b   1.000
_cell.length_c   1.000
_cell.angle_alpha   90.00
_cell.angle_beta   90.00
_cell.angle_gamma   90.00
#
_symmetry.space_group_name_H-M   'P 1'
#
loop_
_entity.id
_entity.type
_entity.pdbx_description
1 polymer ?
#
loop_
_entity_poly.entity_id
_entity_poly.type
_entity_poly.pdbx_seq_one_letter_code
_entity_poly.pdbx_strand_id
1 'polypeptide(L)'
;MVSAADYPRLIGQLDKHDGHTTLSTRFDLAIRAYEHTAAYDGMIANHFGTLTENGSAHYPRTFNLQLHKVQEMRYGENPHQRAAFYREATQREVGVSAAEQLQGKALS
;
A
#
# COMPACT_ATOMS: atom_id res chain seq x y z
N MET A 1 15.14 4.83 1.98
CA MET A 1 14.58 4.66 0.62
C MET A 1 14.72 3.20 0.24
N VAL A 2 13.63 2.57 -0.17
CA VAL A 2 13.55 1.11 -0.39
C VAL A 2 13.28 0.71 -1.85
N SER A 3 12.98 1.68 -2.72
CA SER A 3 12.72 1.43 -4.14
C SER A 3 13.65 2.24 -5.02
N ALA A 4 14.21 1.59 -6.04
CA ALA A 4 15.01 2.26 -7.08
C ALA A 4 14.17 3.24 -7.91
N ALA A 5 12.85 3.05 -7.98
CA ALA A 5 11.94 3.97 -8.65
C ALA A 5 11.92 5.38 -8.02
N ASP A 6 12.33 5.50 -6.76
CA ASP A 6 12.42 6.78 -6.06
C ASP A 6 13.77 7.53 -6.28
N TYR A 7 14.76 6.90 -6.90
CA TYR A 7 16.06 7.51 -7.14
C TYR A 7 16.00 8.81 -7.94
N PRO A 8 15.27 8.88 -9.08
CA PRO A 8 15.16 10.13 -9.83
C PRO A 8 14.57 11.27 -9.00
N ARG A 9 13.57 10.98 -8.16
CA ARG A 9 12.96 11.93 -7.24
C ARG A 9 13.97 12.45 -6.22
N LEU A 10 14.77 11.58 -5.62
CA LEU A 10 15.79 11.95 -4.66
C LEU A 10 16.86 12.82 -5.30
N ILE A 11 17.36 12.44 -6.47
CA ILE A 11 18.36 13.21 -7.22
C ILE A 11 17.81 14.60 -7.54
N GLY A 12 16.59 14.70 -8.04
CA GLY A 12 15.92 15.98 -8.31
C GLY A 12 15.77 16.86 -7.07
N GLN A 13 15.49 16.28 -5.90
CA GLN A 13 15.45 17.01 -4.64
C GLN A 13 16.83 17.56 -4.23
N LEU A 14 17.87 16.75 -4.34
CA LEU A 14 19.24 17.17 -4.02
C LEU A 14 19.72 18.28 -4.95
N ASP A 15 19.44 18.20 -6.23
CA ASP A 15 19.78 19.23 -7.21
C ASP A 15 19.04 20.54 -6.95
N LYS A 16 17.75 20.47 -6.64
CA LYS A 16 16.90 21.62 -6.41
C LYS A 16 17.21 22.34 -5.09
N HIS A 17 17.67 21.62 -4.08
CA HIS A 17 17.84 22.13 -2.71
C HIS A 17 19.30 22.12 -2.23
N ASP A 18 20.23 22.26 -3.14
CA ASP A 18 21.67 22.38 -2.84
C ASP A 18 22.21 21.24 -1.94
N GLY A 19 21.94 20.02 -2.37
CA GLY A 19 22.35 18.82 -1.65
C GLY A 19 21.49 18.45 -0.45
N HIS A 20 20.33 19.06 -0.29
CA HIS A 20 19.39 18.79 0.81
C HIS A 20 18.08 18.22 0.29
N THR A 21 17.31 17.65 1.19
CA THR A 21 15.94 17.19 0.93
C THR A 21 14.95 17.93 1.81
N THR A 22 13.71 18.07 1.33
CA THR A 22 12.65 18.66 2.16
C THR A 22 12.17 17.69 3.23
N LEU A 23 11.63 18.19 4.33
CA LEU A 23 11.00 17.36 5.37
C LEU A 23 9.86 16.52 4.79
N SER A 24 9.06 17.10 3.91
CA SER A 24 7.94 16.41 3.24
C SER A 24 8.43 15.19 2.44
N THR A 25 9.51 15.34 1.67
CA THR A 25 10.12 14.24 0.92
C THR A 25 10.65 13.15 1.85
N ARG A 26 11.36 13.52 2.92
CA ARG A 26 11.86 12.55 3.89
C ARG A 26 10.74 11.80 4.59
N PHE A 27 9.66 12.49 4.95
CA PHE A 27 8.50 11.87 5.60
C PHE A 27 7.81 10.88 4.68
N ASP A 28 7.57 11.25 3.42
CA ASP A 28 6.96 10.34 2.44
C ASP A 28 7.83 9.11 2.17
N LEU A 29 9.16 9.29 2.03
CA LEU A 29 10.09 8.16 1.85
C LEU A 29 10.15 7.26 3.08
N ALA A 30 10.00 7.80 4.28
CA ALA A 30 9.89 7.01 5.51
C ALA A 30 8.62 6.17 5.54
N ILE A 31 7.47 6.75 5.18
CA ILE A 31 6.20 6.01 5.05
C ILE A 31 6.36 4.86 4.06
N ARG A 32 6.91 5.12 2.87
CA ARG A 32 7.16 4.09 1.85
C ARG A 32 8.07 2.97 2.35
N ALA A 33 9.07 3.30 3.14
CA ALA A 33 9.97 2.30 3.75
C ALA A 33 9.21 1.38 4.69
N TYR A 34 8.38 1.91 5.58
CA TYR A 34 7.57 1.10 6.50
C TYR A 34 6.47 0.32 5.78
N GLU A 35 5.83 0.87 4.76
CA GLU A 35 4.88 0.15 3.91
C GLU A 35 5.55 -1.08 3.27
N HIS A 36 6.76 -0.92 2.77
CA HIS A 36 7.54 -2.00 2.14
C HIS A 36 7.93 -3.09 3.14
N THR A 37 8.49 -2.72 4.28
CA THR A 37 8.92 -3.69 5.30
C THR A 37 7.74 -4.38 5.95
N ALA A 38 6.63 -3.68 6.18
CA ALA A 38 5.41 -4.29 6.71
C ALA A 38 4.83 -5.35 5.76
N ALA A 39 4.80 -5.08 4.46
CA ALA A 39 4.35 -6.05 3.46
C ALA A 39 5.28 -7.27 3.39
N TYR A 40 6.58 -7.05 3.43
CA TYR A 40 7.60 -8.11 3.40
C TYR A 40 7.51 -9.00 4.65
N ASP A 41 7.52 -8.41 5.83
CA ASP A 41 7.44 -9.14 7.10
C ASP A 41 6.09 -9.85 7.25
N GLY A 42 5.00 -9.21 6.82
CA GLY A 42 3.66 -9.81 6.83
C GLY A 42 3.56 -11.05 5.95
N MET A 43 4.16 -11.01 4.76
CA MET A 43 4.23 -12.16 3.85
C MET A 43 5.02 -13.32 4.46
N ILE A 44 6.15 -13.04 5.09
CA ILE A 44 6.97 -14.05 5.78
C ILE A 44 6.20 -14.64 6.95
N ALA A 45 5.58 -13.80 7.79
CA ALA A 45 4.81 -14.25 8.94
C ALA A 45 3.61 -15.12 8.53
N ASN A 46 2.91 -14.75 7.46
CA ASN A 46 1.82 -15.55 6.92
C ASN A 46 2.30 -16.93 6.44
N HIS A 47 3.44 -16.97 5.74
CA HIS A 47 3.99 -18.22 5.23
C HIS A 47 4.50 -19.12 6.36
N PHE A 48 5.39 -18.63 7.20
CA PHE A 48 5.95 -19.44 8.28
C PHE A 48 4.91 -19.83 9.33
N GLY A 49 3.92 -18.97 9.55
CA GLY A 49 2.82 -19.29 10.46
C GLY A 49 1.99 -20.52 10.05
N THR A 50 2.01 -20.93 8.78
CA THR A 50 1.34 -22.12 8.28
C THR A 50 2.16 -23.40 8.44
N LEU A 51 3.44 -23.29 8.81
CA LEU A 51 4.35 -24.42 8.87
C LEU A 51 4.46 -24.96 10.30
N THR A 52 4.65 -26.26 10.42
CA THR A 52 5.07 -26.94 11.65
C THR A 52 6.49 -27.47 11.48
N GLU A 53 7.10 -27.95 12.57
CA GLU A 53 8.40 -28.62 12.53
C GLU A 53 8.44 -29.81 11.54
N ASN A 54 7.30 -30.44 11.32
CA ASN A 54 7.14 -31.56 10.38
C ASN A 54 6.77 -31.11 8.95
N GLY A 55 6.72 -29.80 8.68
CA GLY A 55 6.33 -29.23 7.39
C GLY A 55 4.83 -29.27 7.09
N SER A 56 3.98 -29.67 8.04
CA SER A 56 2.53 -29.70 7.85
C SER A 56 1.95 -28.29 7.86
N ALA A 57 1.03 -28.02 6.95
CA ALA A 57 0.32 -26.75 6.91
C ALA A 57 -0.79 -26.71 7.95
N HIS A 58 -0.94 -25.56 8.62
CA HIS A 58 -2.04 -25.28 9.54
C HIS A 58 -2.42 -23.80 9.49
N TYR A 59 -3.47 -23.41 10.18
CA TYR A 59 -3.85 -21.99 10.28
C TYR A 59 -2.82 -21.22 11.10
N PRO A 60 -2.30 -20.08 10.60
CA PRO A 60 -1.35 -19.26 11.34
C PRO A 60 -2.02 -18.57 12.53
N ARG A 61 -1.25 -18.24 13.57
CA ARG A 61 -1.73 -17.47 14.72
C ARG A 61 -2.09 -16.02 14.37
N THR A 62 -1.49 -15.48 13.31
CA THR A 62 -1.74 -14.14 12.81
C THR A 62 -1.93 -14.20 11.30
N PHE A 63 -2.73 -13.28 10.79
CA PHE A 63 -2.90 -13.07 9.37
C PHE A 63 -2.63 -11.61 9.01
N ASN A 64 -1.72 -11.36 8.07
CA ASN A 64 -1.32 -10.04 7.64
C ASN A 64 -1.77 -9.79 6.22
N LEU A 65 -2.41 -8.66 5.98
CA LEU A 65 -2.89 -8.24 4.69
C LEU A 65 -2.58 -6.77 4.47
N GLN A 66 -1.92 -6.45 3.36
CA GLN A 66 -1.72 -5.07 2.94
C GLN A 66 -2.66 -4.74 1.78
N LEU A 67 -3.48 -3.72 1.97
CA LEU A 67 -4.37 -3.19 0.95
C LEU A 67 -3.85 -1.84 0.44
N HIS A 68 -3.98 -1.60 -0.86
CA HIS A 68 -3.57 -0.35 -1.49
C HIS A 68 -4.79 0.51 -1.77
N LYS A 69 -4.72 1.79 -1.38
CA LYS A 69 -5.77 2.75 -1.68
C LYS A 69 -5.86 2.97 -3.19
N VAL A 70 -7.05 2.73 -3.74
CA VAL A 70 -7.34 2.94 -5.16
C VAL A 70 -7.93 4.32 -5.39
N GLN A 71 -8.81 4.75 -4.49
CA GLN A 71 -9.61 5.95 -4.69
C GLN A 71 -10.02 6.53 -3.34
N GLU A 72 -10.03 7.85 -3.24
CA GLU A 72 -10.77 8.56 -2.20
C GLU A 72 -12.21 8.78 -2.65
N MET A 73 -13.14 8.56 -1.74
CA MET A 73 -14.56 8.64 -2.00
C MET A 73 -15.15 9.83 -1.24
N ARG A 74 -16.06 10.53 -1.90
CA ARG A 74 -16.95 11.47 -1.23
C ARG A 74 -18.19 10.71 -0.78
N TYR A 75 -18.44 10.72 0.51
CA TYR A 75 -19.59 10.03 1.05
C TYR A 75 -20.79 10.97 1.15
N GLY A 76 -21.82 10.69 0.33
CA GLY A 76 -23.18 11.20 0.43
C GLY A 76 -23.34 12.71 0.56
N GLU A 77 -24.43 13.10 1.23
CA GLU A 77 -24.78 14.50 1.52
C GLU A 77 -24.03 15.10 2.71
N ASN A 78 -23.20 14.29 3.38
CA ASN A 78 -22.47 14.72 4.58
C ASN A 78 -21.01 15.10 4.24
N PRO A 79 -20.69 16.41 4.11
CA PRO A 79 -19.36 16.88 3.69
C PRO A 79 -18.27 16.61 4.73
N HIS A 80 -18.62 16.18 5.95
CA HIS A 80 -17.67 15.88 7.03
C HIS A 80 -17.19 14.42 7.02
N GLN A 81 -17.82 13.54 6.26
CA GLN A 81 -17.43 12.14 6.14
C GLN A 81 -16.44 11.95 5.00
N ARG A 82 -15.37 11.20 5.28
CA ARG A 82 -14.37 10.80 4.30
C ARG A 82 -14.37 9.28 4.18
N ALA A 83 -14.26 8.78 2.99
CA ALA A 83 -14.15 7.35 2.71
C ALA A 83 -13.05 7.11 1.68
N ALA A 84 -12.53 5.88 1.64
CA ALA A 84 -11.56 5.48 0.64
C ALA A 84 -11.79 4.01 0.26
N PHE A 85 -11.44 3.67 -0.97
CA PHE A 85 -11.53 2.33 -1.52
C PHE A 85 -10.13 1.73 -1.62
N TYR A 86 -9.96 0.51 -1.12
CA TYR A 86 -8.70 -0.22 -1.11
C TYR A 86 -8.84 -1.55 -1.85
N ARG A 87 -7.73 -2.04 -2.41
CA ARG A 87 -7.65 -3.36 -3.03
C ARG A 87 -6.35 -4.07 -2.68
N GLU A 88 -6.34 -5.39 -2.84
CA GLU A 88 -5.11 -6.17 -2.79
C GLU A 88 -4.25 -5.92 -4.05
N ALA A 89 -2.93 -5.80 -3.86
CA ALA A 89 -2.01 -5.58 -4.98
C ALA A 89 -1.93 -6.77 -5.95
N THR A 90 -2.21 -7.98 -5.46
CA THR A 90 -2.08 -9.25 -6.20
C THR A 90 -3.42 -9.86 -6.60
N GLN A 91 -4.52 -9.12 -6.52
CA GLN A 91 -5.83 -9.64 -6.87
C GLN A 91 -5.87 -10.03 -8.35
N ARG A 92 -6.00 -11.35 -8.61
CA ARG A 92 -6.10 -11.93 -9.95
C ARG A 92 -7.53 -12.26 -10.36
N GLU A 93 -8.46 -12.23 -9.41
CA GLU A 93 -9.85 -12.59 -9.64
C GLU A 93 -10.68 -11.38 -10.08
N VAL A 94 -11.68 -11.65 -10.90
CA VAL A 94 -12.66 -10.63 -11.32
C VAL A 94 -13.54 -10.27 -10.13
N GLY A 95 -13.53 -8.99 -9.76
CA GLY A 95 -14.32 -8.48 -8.64
C GLY A 95 -14.53 -6.97 -8.75
N VAL A 96 -15.32 -6.41 -7.85
CA VAL A 96 -15.63 -4.96 -7.83
C VAL A 96 -14.35 -4.11 -7.74
N SER A 97 -13.34 -4.59 -7.02
CA SER A 97 -12.05 -3.90 -6.88
C SER A 97 -11.20 -3.86 -8.15
N ALA A 98 -11.48 -4.76 -9.11
CA ALA A 98 -10.83 -4.81 -10.42
C ALA A 98 -11.71 -4.23 -11.55
N ALA A 99 -12.92 -3.77 -11.22
CA ALA A 99 -13.87 -3.23 -12.19
C ALA A 99 -13.45 -1.85 -12.70
N GLU A 100 -13.65 -1.60 -13.97
CA GLU A 100 -13.52 -0.29 -14.58
C GLU A 100 -14.88 0.41 -14.59
N GLN A 101 -14.93 1.63 -14.08
CA GLN A 101 -16.15 2.43 -14.13
C GLN A 101 -16.31 3.07 -15.51
N LEU A 102 -17.26 2.55 -16.30
CA LEU A 102 -17.51 3.02 -17.67
C LEU A 102 -18.47 4.20 -17.74
N GLN A 103 -19.31 4.39 -16.73
CA GLN A 103 -20.37 5.40 -16.72
C GLN A 103 -20.74 5.81 -15.29
N GLY A 104 -21.22 7.05 -15.14
CA GLY A 104 -21.71 7.58 -13.88
C GLY A 104 -20.71 8.49 -13.17
N LYS A 105 -21.07 8.97 -11.95
CA LYS A 105 -20.19 9.75 -11.10
C LYS A 105 -19.16 8.85 -10.44
N ALA A 106 -18.01 9.43 -10.04
CA ALA A 106 -17.07 8.71 -9.20
C ALA A 106 -17.77 8.13 -7.97
N LEU A 107 -17.33 6.95 -7.55
CA LEU A 107 -17.88 6.29 -6.37
C LEU A 107 -17.86 7.23 -5.16
N SER A 108 -18.96 7.34 -4.52
CA SER A 108 -19.17 8.18 -3.34
C SER A 108 -19.62 7.35 -2.14
#